data_0db1a18470dce642bf6a2513423eba1f
#
_entry.id   0db1a18470dce642bf6a2513423eba1f
#
_cell.length_a   1.000
_cell.length_b   1.000
_cell.length_c   1.000
_cell.angle_alpha   90.00
_cell.angle_beta   90.00
_cell.angle_gamma   90.00
#
_symmetry.space_group_name_H-M   'P 1'
#
loop_
_entity.id
_entity.type
_entity.pdbx_description
1 polymer ?
#
loop_
_entity_poly.entity_id
_entity_poly.type
_entity_poly.pdbx_seq_one_letter_code
_entity_poly.pdbx_strand_id
1 'polypeptide(L)'
;MAKHYDYIAIGGGSGGIASINRAAMYGVKGLLIEGNELGGTCVNVGCVPKKVMWHASQISESLKLYANDYGFNFGDIEFDFSKLVGNRSAYIDRIHGSYERGLNNNKVDLVRGYAKFVNKNTVEVNGEQYTADHILIATGGQPTIPNVEGAEFGVTSNEVFALKQLPKRIAVVGAGYIAVELAGVFNGLGVDTHLFVRRDRPLRTFDKDIVDTLVKVINEEGPTLHTNAIPKKVVKNADDSVTLVLEDGRETTVDLLIWAIGRKPLSENLNLEAAGVEVDERGFIPTDKYQNTNVEGIYAVGDVTGRLALTPVAVAAGRRLSERLFNNKPEEHLDYTNVATVVFSHPAIGSIGYTEEQAIKEFGEENIKVYKSSFTPMYSAITSHRQPCFMKLITLGEGEKVIGLHGIGYGVDEMIQGFAVAIKMGATKRDFDNTVAIHPTGSEEFVTMR
;
A
#
# COMPACT_ATOMS: atom_id res chain seq x y z
N MET A 1 -33.74 18.67 -16.23
CA MET A 1 -33.96 18.19 -14.85
C MET A 1 -32.81 17.26 -14.49
N ALA A 2 -32.22 17.41 -13.33
CA ALA A 2 -31.16 16.52 -12.86
C ALA A 2 -31.65 15.06 -12.79
N LYS A 3 -30.83 14.10 -13.21
CA LYS A 3 -31.13 12.67 -13.12
C LYS A 3 -30.93 12.22 -11.67
N HIS A 4 -31.92 11.56 -11.08
CA HIS A 4 -31.89 11.12 -9.69
C HIS A 4 -31.47 9.65 -9.55
N TYR A 5 -30.66 9.38 -8.50
CA TYR A 5 -30.17 8.06 -8.09
C TYR A 5 -30.43 7.84 -6.59
N ASP A 6 -30.48 6.60 -6.16
CA ASP A 6 -30.53 6.27 -4.73
C ASP A 6 -29.14 6.46 -4.12
N TYR A 7 -28.09 6.14 -4.90
CA TYR A 7 -26.68 6.17 -4.46
C TYR A 7 -25.72 6.63 -5.56
N ILE A 8 -24.89 7.63 -5.24
CA ILE A 8 -23.77 8.07 -6.09
C ILE A 8 -22.46 7.75 -5.39
N ALA A 9 -21.50 7.10 -6.08
CA ALA A 9 -20.12 6.96 -5.63
C ALA A 9 -19.22 7.84 -6.50
N ILE A 10 -18.47 8.75 -5.86
CA ILE A 10 -17.48 9.62 -6.50
C ILE A 10 -16.10 8.99 -6.32
N GLY A 11 -15.53 8.49 -7.41
CA GLY A 11 -14.27 7.76 -7.46
C GLY A 11 -14.46 6.26 -7.72
N GLY A 12 -14.00 5.80 -8.87
CA GLY A 12 -14.02 4.40 -9.32
C GLY A 12 -12.79 3.60 -8.89
N GLY A 13 -12.20 3.96 -7.74
CA GLY A 13 -11.18 3.17 -7.08
C GLY A 13 -11.77 2.02 -6.26
N SER A 14 -10.92 1.35 -5.48
CA SER A 14 -11.27 0.12 -4.74
C SER A 14 -12.49 0.28 -3.82
N GLY A 15 -12.58 1.40 -3.09
CA GLY A 15 -13.69 1.66 -2.17
C GLY A 15 -15.00 1.94 -2.89
N GLY A 16 -14.97 2.84 -3.89
CA GLY A 16 -16.16 3.23 -4.65
C GLY A 16 -16.76 2.08 -5.44
N ILE A 17 -15.95 1.36 -6.23
CA ILE A 17 -16.40 0.17 -7.00
C ILE A 17 -16.99 -0.90 -6.08
N ALA A 18 -16.31 -1.19 -4.96
CA ALA A 18 -16.78 -2.21 -4.03
C ALA A 18 -18.10 -1.84 -3.36
N SER A 19 -18.26 -0.55 -3.00
CA SER A 19 -19.48 -0.05 -2.37
C SER A 19 -20.65 -0.04 -3.34
N ILE A 20 -20.50 0.57 -4.53
CA ILE A 20 -21.60 0.72 -5.47
C ILE A 20 -22.10 -0.63 -6.01
N ASN A 21 -21.20 -1.57 -6.31
CA ASN A 21 -21.57 -2.91 -6.72
C ASN A 21 -22.30 -3.68 -5.60
N ARG A 22 -21.89 -3.49 -4.34
CA ARG A 22 -22.59 -4.10 -3.20
C ARG A 22 -23.98 -3.50 -3.02
N ALA A 23 -24.15 -2.20 -3.13
CA ALA A 23 -25.46 -1.53 -3.07
C ALA A 23 -26.40 -2.02 -4.19
N ALA A 24 -25.89 -2.13 -5.41
CA ALA A 24 -26.66 -2.58 -6.57
C ALA A 24 -27.23 -4.01 -6.41
N MET A 25 -26.57 -4.89 -5.64
CA MET A 25 -27.09 -6.22 -5.31
C MET A 25 -28.41 -6.18 -4.52
N TYR A 26 -28.72 -5.05 -3.89
CA TYR A 26 -29.96 -4.81 -3.14
C TYR A 26 -30.99 -4.02 -3.93
N GLY A 27 -30.81 -3.91 -5.25
CA GLY A 27 -31.75 -3.22 -6.14
C GLY A 27 -31.61 -1.69 -6.16
N VAL A 28 -30.52 -1.17 -5.60
CA VAL A 28 -30.20 0.27 -5.55
C VAL A 28 -29.86 0.80 -6.94
N LYS A 29 -30.50 1.88 -7.36
CA LYS A 29 -30.15 2.59 -8.58
C LYS A 29 -28.88 3.42 -8.34
N GLY A 30 -27.73 2.89 -8.79
CA GLY A 30 -26.41 3.44 -8.52
C GLY A 30 -25.79 4.18 -9.70
N LEU A 31 -25.04 5.25 -9.38
CA LEU A 31 -24.17 5.96 -10.31
C LEU A 31 -22.75 5.93 -9.79
N LEU A 32 -21.79 5.50 -10.61
CA LEU A 32 -20.36 5.65 -10.38
C LEU A 32 -19.82 6.79 -11.23
N ILE A 33 -19.09 7.72 -10.61
CA ILE A 33 -18.42 8.82 -11.32
C ILE A 33 -16.90 8.61 -11.20
N GLU A 34 -16.18 8.55 -12.33
CA GLU A 34 -14.73 8.36 -12.36
C GLU A 34 -14.07 9.27 -13.40
N GLY A 35 -13.11 10.07 -12.93
CA GLY A 35 -12.37 11.01 -13.80
C GLY A 35 -11.20 10.40 -14.56
N ASN A 36 -10.71 9.24 -14.11
CA ASN A 36 -9.58 8.51 -14.72
C ASN A 36 -9.98 7.07 -15.07
N GLU A 37 -9.05 6.14 -14.97
CA GLU A 37 -9.32 4.71 -15.21
C GLU A 37 -9.91 4.00 -13.99
N LEU A 38 -10.82 3.06 -14.24
CA LEU A 38 -11.41 2.21 -13.20
C LEU A 38 -10.33 1.43 -12.44
N GLY A 39 -10.59 1.19 -11.14
CA GLY A 39 -9.66 0.50 -10.26
C GLY A 39 -8.75 1.46 -9.46
N GLY A 40 -8.71 2.75 -9.83
CA GLY A 40 -7.98 3.79 -9.12
C GLY A 40 -6.47 3.51 -9.00
N THR A 41 -5.84 4.05 -7.97
CA THR A 41 -4.39 3.92 -7.71
C THR A 41 -3.95 2.45 -7.70
N CYS A 42 -4.66 1.58 -7.01
CA CYS A 42 -4.26 0.18 -6.82
C CYS A 42 -4.03 -0.55 -8.13
N VAL A 43 -4.96 -0.44 -9.07
CA VAL A 43 -4.91 -1.19 -10.35
C VAL A 43 -3.96 -0.52 -11.34
N ASN A 44 -3.98 0.80 -11.41
CA ASN A 44 -3.33 1.54 -12.49
C ASN A 44 -1.88 1.93 -12.18
N VAL A 45 -1.63 2.44 -10.98
CA VAL A 45 -0.34 3.05 -10.58
C VAL A 45 0.06 2.68 -9.12
N GLY A 46 -0.27 1.49 -8.68
CA GLY A 46 -0.02 1.05 -7.30
C GLY A 46 0.20 -0.45 -7.17
N CYS A 47 -0.66 -1.11 -6.39
CA CYS A 47 -0.50 -2.50 -5.96
C CYS A 47 -0.26 -3.48 -7.10
N VAL A 48 -1.08 -3.42 -8.16
CA VAL A 48 -1.03 -4.37 -9.27
C VAL A 48 0.26 -4.23 -10.07
N PRO A 49 0.58 -3.07 -10.67
CA PRO A 49 1.81 -2.93 -11.44
C PRO A 49 3.06 -3.12 -10.57
N LYS A 50 3.04 -2.69 -9.31
CA LYS A 50 4.14 -2.86 -8.38
C LYS A 50 4.40 -4.34 -8.07
N LYS A 51 3.35 -5.13 -7.73
CA LYS A 51 3.51 -6.55 -7.40
C LYS A 51 4.02 -7.36 -8.62
N VAL A 52 3.59 -7.02 -9.83
CA VAL A 52 4.14 -7.62 -11.06
C VAL A 52 5.64 -7.33 -11.20
N MET A 53 6.08 -6.09 -10.97
CA MET A 53 7.49 -5.73 -11.00
C MET A 53 8.29 -6.37 -9.86
N TRP A 54 7.70 -6.47 -8.67
CA TRP A 54 8.30 -7.16 -7.53
C TRP A 54 8.54 -8.65 -7.83
N HIS A 55 7.60 -9.34 -8.46
CA HIS A 55 7.83 -10.72 -8.90
C HIS A 55 8.95 -10.84 -9.94
N ALA A 56 9.05 -9.87 -10.86
CA ALA A 56 10.17 -9.86 -11.82
C ALA A 56 11.52 -9.67 -11.11
N SER A 57 11.61 -8.81 -10.09
CA SER A 57 12.83 -8.66 -9.29
C SER A 57 13.15 -9.93 -8.49
N GLN A 58 12.15 -10.60 -7.90
CA GLN A 58 12.35 -11.87 -7.20
C GLN A 58 12.88 -12.98 -8.14
N ILE A 59 12.39 -13.05 -9.38
CA ILE A 59 12.93 -13.97 -10.40
C ILE A 59 14.38 -13.62 -10.72
N SER A 60 14.68 -12.32 -10.93
CA SER A 60 16.06 -11.87 -11.20
C SER A 60 17.01 -12.22 -10.05
N GLU A 61 16.60 -11.99 -8.80
CA GLU A 61 17.38 -12.35 -7.61
C GLU A 61 17.57 -13.86 -7.50
N SER A 62 16.54 -14.66 -7.72
CA SER A 62 16.62 -16.12 -7.69
C SER A 62 17.64 -16.66 -8.69
N LEU A 63 17.67 -16.09 -9.89
CA LEU A 63 18.63 -16.47 -10.92
C LEU A 63 20.06 -16.04 -10.59
N LYS A 64 20.24 -14.85 -10.04
CA LYS A 64 21.57 -14.27 -9.75
C LYS A 64 22.20 -14.80 -8.47
N LEU A 65 21.39 -14.97 -7.40
CA LEU A 65 21.90 -15.22 -6.05
C LEU A 65 21.83 -16.70 -5.64
N TYR A 66 20.90 -17.48 -6.19
CA TYR A 66 20.62 -18.83 -5.68
C TYR A 66 20.80 -19.95 -6.70
N ALA A 67 20.48 -19.70 -7.97
CA ALA A 67 20.35 -20.77 -8.96
C ALA A 67 21.65 -21.58 -9.15
N ASN A 68 22.84 -20.97 -9.14
CA ASN A 68 24.10 -21.66 -9.28
C ASN A 68 24.35 -22.67 -8.16
N ASP A 69 24.03 -22.30 -6.92
CA ASP A 69 24.21 -23.15 -5.75
C ASP A 69 23.22 -24.34 -5.74
N TYR A 70 22.09 -24.18 -6.44
CA TYR A 70 21.14 -25.26 -6.73
C TYR A 70 21.52 -26.12 -7.95
N GLY A 71 22.67 -25.87 -8.60
CA GLY A 71 23.16 -26.61 -9.72
C GLY A 71 22.67 -26.16 -11.09
N PHE A 72 21.97 -25.03 -11.18
CA PHE A 72 21.57 -24.46 -12.47
C PHE A 72 22.73 -23.62 -13.05
N ASN A 73 23.23 -24.07 -14.25
CA ASN A 73 24.25 -23.33 -14.99
C ASN A 73 23.60 -22.76 -16.26
N PHE A 74 23.67 -21.45 -16.41
CA PHE A 74 23.19 -20.74 -17.60
C PHE A 74 24.17 -19.61 -17.94
N GLY A 75 24.16 -19.19 -19.21
CA GLY A 75 24.96 -18.05 -19.67
C GLY A 75 24.39 -16.71 -19.23
N ASP A 76 24.72 -15.65 -19.96
CA ASP A 76 24.19 -14.31 -19.70
C ASP A 76 22.67 -14.30 -19.77
N ILE A 77 22.05 -13.68 -18.75
CA ILE A 77 20.60 -13.56 -18.65
C ILE A 77 20.23 -12.18 -19.18
N GLU A 78 19.48 -12.14 -20.27
CA GLU A 78 18.89 -10.91 -20.79
C GLU A 78 17.52 -10.67 -20.15
N PHE A 79 17.29 -9.43 -19.70
CA PHE A 79 16.00 -8.99 -19.18
C PHE A 79 15.37 -7.95 -20.09
N ASP A 80 14.26 -8.33 -20.75
CA ASP A 80 13.45 -7.42 -21.58
C ASP A 80 12.36 -6.74 -20.76
N PHE A 81 12.66 -5.53 -20.29
CA PHE A 81 11.71 -4.71 -19.53
C PHE A 81 10.48 -4.33 -20.37
N SER A 82 10.62 -4.15 -21.69
CA SER A 82 9.51 -3.77 -22.57
C SER A 82 8.46 -4.90 -22.63
N LYS A 83 8.91 -6.14 -22.66
CA LYS A 83 8.05 -7.33 -22.59
C LYS A 83 7.29 -7.42 -21.27
N LEU A 84 7.99 -7.16 -20.14
CA LEU A 84 7.34 -7.11 -18.82
C LEU A 84 6.24 -6.02 -18.79
N VAL A 85 6.55 -4.83 -19.27
CA VAL A 85 5.60 -3.70 -19.36
C VAL A 85 4.40 -4.06 -20.24
N GLY A 86 4.61 -4.66 -21.40
CA GLY A 86 3.54 -5.11 -22.28
C GLY A 86 2.59 -6.12 -21.63
N ASN A 87 3.15 -7.14 -20.99
CA ASN A 87 2.36 -8.17 -20.27
C ASN A 87 1.60 -7.57 -19.07
N ARG A 88 2.24 -6.67 -18.32
CA ARG A 88 1.62 -5.96 -17.20
C ARG A 88 0.45 -5.10 -17.66
N SER A 89 0.61 -4.33 -18.74
CA SER A 89 -0.45 -3.51 -19.33
C SER A 89 -1.63 -4.36 -19.77
N ALA A 90 -1.38 -5.43 -20.52
CA ALA A 90 -2.43 -6.37 -20.93
C ALA A 90 -3.16 -7.03 -19.75
N TYR A 91 -2.50 -7.24 -18.62
CA TYR A 91 -3.13 -7.72 -17.40
C TYR A 91 -4.05 -6.66 -16.78
N ILE A 92 -3.61 -5.39 -16.71
CA ILE A 92 -4.41 -4.26 -16.21
C ILE A 92 -5.65 -4.05 -17.09
N ASP A 93 -5.51 -4.12 -18.42
CA ASP A 93 -6.64 -4.01 -19.35
C ASP A 93 -7.72 -5.08 -19.12
N ARG A 94 -7.30 -6.33 -18.80
CA ARG A 94 -8.25 -7.38 -18.41
C ARG A 94 -9.00 -7.05 -17.11
N ILE A 95 -8.33 -6.41 -16.15
CA ILE A 95 -8.98 -5.96 -14.90
C ILE A 95 -10.00 -4.87 -15.19
N HIS A 96 -9.67 -3.87 -16.03
CA HIS A 96 -10.60 -2.83 -16.47
C HIS A 96 -11.85 -3.44 -17.09
N GLY A 97 -11.70 -4.34 -18.06
CA GLY A 97 -12.82 -5.04 -18.68
C GLY A 97 -13.65 -5.87 -17.68
N SER A 98 -13.04 -6.39 -16.60
CA SER A 98 -13.77 -7.06 -15.53
C SER A 98 -14.60 -6.09 -14.70
N TYR A 99 -14.08 -4.92 -14.37
CA TYR A 99 -14.85 -3.88 -13.67
C TYR A 99 -16.03 -3.37 -14.49
N GLU A 100 -15.82 -3.09 -15.79
CA GLU A 100 -16.89 -2.65 -16.69
C GLU A 100 -18.01 -3.70 -16.79
N ARG A 101 -17.65 -4.97 -16.98
CA ARG A 101 -18.63 -6.06 -16.96
C ARG A 101 -19.37 -6.14 -15.63
N GLY A 102 -18.67 -5.97 -14.51
CA GLY A 102 -19.29 -5.97 -13.17
C GLY A 102 -20.31 -4.85 -12.98
N LEU A 103 -19.98 -3.64 -13.38
CA LEU A 103 -20.90 -2.49 -13.34
C LEU A 103 -22.12 -2.73 -14.24
N ASN A 104 -21.91 -3.18 -15.48
CA ASN A 104 -22.98 -3.47 -16.43
C ASN A 104 -23.92 -4.57 -15.93
N ASN A 105 -23.38 -5.67 -15.41
CA ASN A 105 -24.17 -6.78 -14.85
C ASN A 105 -25.03 -6.34 -13.67
N ASN A 106 -24.51 -5.44 -12.85
CA ASN A 106 -25.20 -4.86 -11.70
C ASN A 106 -26.06 -3.63 -12.07
N LYS A 107 -26.14 -3.26 -13.36
CA LYS A 107 -26.91 -2.10 -13.85
C LYS A 107 -26.52 -0.79 -13.15
N VAL A 108 -25.25 -0.62 -12.83
CA VAL A 108 -24.67 0.62 -12.30
C VAL A 108 -24.34 1.52 -13.47
N ASP A 109 -24.89 2.73 -13.48
CA ASP A 109 -24.51 3.75 -14.48
C ASP A 109 -23.08 4.24 -14.20
N LEU A 110 -22.32 4.48 -15.27
CA LEU A 110 -20.97 5.04 -15.20
C LEU A 110 -20.93 6.38 -15.95
N VAL A 111 -20.47 7.42 -15.26
CA VAL A 111 -20.16 8.73 -15.86
C VAL A 111 -18.67 9.00 -15.75
N ARG A 112 -18.03 9.24 -16.88
CA ARG A 112 -16.61 9.62 -16.94
C ARG A 112 -16.48 11.13 -16.77
N GLY A 113 -15.72 11.55 -15.78
CA GLY A 113 -15.45 12.96 -15.48
C GLY A 113 -15.19 13.19 -14.00
N TYR A 114 -14.82 14.42 -13.67
CA TYR A 114 -14.54 14.86 -12.31
C TYR A 114 -15.80 15.50 -11.71
N ALA A 115 -16.26 14.96 -10.59
CA ALA A 115 -17.43 15.47 -9.88
C ALA A 115 -17.06 16.66 -8.98
N LYS A 116 -17.98 17.61 -8.84
CA LYS A 116 -17.96 18.63 -7.80
C LYS A 116 -19.34 18.77 -7.19
N PHE A 117 -19.42 19.04 -5.89
CA PHE A 117 -20.69 19.31 -5.23
C PHE A 117 -21.27 20.66 -5.66
N VAL A 118 -22.56 20.67 -5.91
CA VAL A 118 -23.38 21.87 -6.08
C VAL A 118 -24.12 22.22 -4.79
N ASN A 119 -24.55 21.19 -4.06
CA ASN A 119 -25.11 21.23 -2.71
C ASN A 119 -25.02 19.83 -2.07
N LYS A 120 -25.60 19.61 -0.89
CA LYS A 120 -25.48 18.36 -0.13
C LYS A 120 -25.99 17.09 -0.85
N ASN A 121 -26.88 17.21 -1.83
CA ASN A 121 -27.44 16.07 -2.58
C ASN A 121 -27.31 16.22 -4.10
N THR A 122 -26.55 17.17 -4.58
CA THR A 122 -26.34 17.39 -6.01
C THR A 122 -24.88 17.48 -6.35
N VAL A 123 -24.44 16.71 -7.30
CA VAL A 123 -23.10 16.79 -7.91
C VAL A 123 -23.20 17.17 -9.37
N GLU A 124 -22.19 17.86 -9.88
CA GLU A 124 -22.05 18.23 -11.28
C GLU A 124 -20.83 17.52 -11.88
N VAL A 125 -21.00 16.97 -13.08
CA VAL A 125 -19.94 16.37 -13.90
C VAL A 125 -20.13 16.83 -15.34
N ASN A 126 -19.08 17.41 -15.97
CA ASN A 126 -19.12 17.87 -17.36
C ASN A 126 -20.29 18.82 -17.69
N GLY A 127 -20.76 19.60 -16.72
CA GLY A 127 -21.90 20.51 -16.87
C GLY A 127 -23.29 19.89 -16.69
N GLU A 128 -23.36 18.58 -16.42
CA GLU A 128 -24.60 17.89 -16.10
C GLU A 128 -24.73 17.67 -14.59
N GLN A 129 -25.93 17.82 -14.05
CA GLN A 129 -26.22 17.65 -12.63
C GLN A 129 -26.91 16.32 -12.35
N TYR A 130 -26.47 15.67 -11.26
CA TYR A 130 -26.99 14.40 -10.75
C TYR A 130 -27.34 14.56 -9.28
N THR A 131 -28.48 14.03 -8.86
CA THR A 131 -28.93 14.07 -7.46
C THR A 131 -28.97 12.69 -6.85
N ALA A 132 -28.74 12.57 -5.55
CA ALA A 132 -28.89 11.31 -4.84
C ALA A 132 -29.36 11.51 -3.39
N ASP A 133 -29.94 10.44 -2.82
CA ASP A 133 -30.26 10.36 -1.40
C ASP A 133 -28.99 10.11 -0.58
N HIS A 134 -28.04 9.33 -1.14
CA HIS A 134 -26.78 9.01 -0.53
C HIS A 134 -25.60 9.27 -1.49
N ILE A 135 -24.54 9.92 -1.02
CA ILE A 135 -23.33 10.20 -1.81
C ILE A 135 -22.10 9.69 -1.05
N LEU A 136 -21.30 8.83 -1.71
CA LEU A 136 -20.02 8.34 -1.22
C LEU A 136 -18.86 9.09 -1.88
N ILE A 137 -17.96 9.64 -1.07
CA ILE A 137 -16.68 10.20 -1.52
C ILE A 137 -15.61 9.12 -1.36
N ALA A 138 -15.05 8.64 -2.49
CA ALA A 138 -14.03 7.60 -2.55
C ALA A 138 -12.89 7.97 -3.52
N THR A 139 -12.54 9.26 -3.54
CA THR A 139 -11.58 9.86 -4.49
C THR A 139 -10.12 9.48 -4.21
N GLY A 140 -9.83 8.89 -3.03
CA GLY A 140 -8.50 8.41 -2.69
C GLY A 140 -7.49 9.53 -2.41
N GLY A 141 -6.25 9.32 -2.84
CA GLY A 141 -5.15 10.25 -2.63
C GLY A 141 -4.16 10.26 -3.78
N GLN A 142 -3.27 11.23 -3.79
CA GLN A 142 -2.22 11.43 -4.79
C GLN A 142 -0.85 11.57 -4.12
N PRO A 143 0.26 11.25 -4.83
CA PRO A 143 1.60 11.46 -4.32
C PRO A 143 1.88 12.93 -4.00
N THR A 144 2.76 13.16 -3.04
CA THR A 144 3.23 14.50 -2.67
C THR A 144 4.61 14.76 -3.27
N ILE A 145 4.80 15.93 -3.85
CA ILE A 145 6.10 16.45 -4.32
C ILE A 145 6.57 17.47 -3.28
N PRO A 146 7.89 17.50 -2.90
CA PRO A 146 8.38 18.44 -1.93
C PRO A 146 8.43 19.86 -2.52
N ASN A 147 8.35 20.85 -1.63
CA ASN A 147 8.55 22.25 -2.01
C ASN A 147 10.04 22.61 -1.94
N VAL A 148 10.84 22.11 -2.90
CA VAL A 148 12.24 22.42 -3.07
C VAL A 148 12.50 22.85 -4.50
N GLU A 149 13.53 23.67 -4.73
CA GLU A 149 13.91 24.14 -6.07
C GLU A 149 14.21 22.95 -6.99
N GLY A 150 13.62 22.93 -8.20
CA GLY A 150 13.80 21.88 -9.20
C GLY A 150 13.07 20.58 -8.89
N ALA A 151 12.17 20.53 -7.91
CA ALA A 151 11.41 19.32 -7.58
C ALA A 151 10.64 18.73 -8.77
N GLU A 152 10.26 19.58 -9.72
CA GLU A 152 9.57 19.20 -10.96
C GLU A 152 10.40 18.34 -11.92
N PHE A 153 11.71 18.27 -11.73
CA PHE A 153 12.60 17.37 -12.50
C PHE A 153 12.56 15.92 -12.00
N GLY A 154 11.97 15.67 -10.84
CA GLY A 154 11.67 14.34 -10.35
C GLY A 154 10.25 13.91 -10.74
N VAL A 155 10.01 12.59 -10.70
CA VAL A 155 8.70 11.97 -10.93
C VAL A 155 8.12 11.44 -9.61
N THR A 156 6.85 11.07 -9.62
CA THR A 156 6.21 10.37 -8.49
C THR A 156 6.07 8.87 -8.79
N SER A 157 5.51 8.11 -7.83
CA SER A 157 5.19 6.70 -8.06
C SER A 157 4.23 6.46 -9.22
N ASN A 158 3.41 7.45 -9.61
CA ASN A 158 2.47 7.32 -10.73
C ASN A 158 3.21 7.18 -12.06
N GLU A 159 4.19 8.06 -12.32
CA GLU A 159 4.94 8.11 -13.58
C GLU A 159 5.91 6.92 -13.72
N VAL A 160 6.36 6.35 -12.59
CA VAL A 160 7.22 5.15 -12.59
C VAL A 160 6.61 4.00 -13.40
N PHE A 161 5.30 3.79 -13.29
CA PHE A 161 4.63 2.72 -14.03
C PHE A 161 4.39 3.02 -15.51
N ALA A 162 4.65 4.25 -15.95
CA ALA A 162 4.63 4.65 -17.37
C ALA A 162 5.99 4.44 -18.08
N LEU A 163 7.05 4.10 -17.35
CA LEU A 163 8.37 3.84 -17.92
C LEU A 163 8.32 2.73 -18.98
N LYS A 164 9.00 2.97 -20.10
CA LYS A 164 9.14 2.00 -21.21
C LYS A 164 10.49 1.30 -21.20
N GLN A 165 11.48 1.88 -20.54
CA GLN A 165 12.83 1.37 -20.40
C GLN A 165 13.31 1.55 -18.96
N LEU A 166 14.19 0.66 -18.50
CA LEU A 166 14.83 0.84 -17.20
C LEU A 166 15.87 1.97 -17.30
N PRO A 167 15.85 2.92 -16.38
CA PRO A 167 16.96 3.86 -16.22
C PRO A 167 18.21 3.10 -15.72
N LYS A 168 19.41 3.64 -15.95
CA LYS A 168 20.63 3.03 -15.44
C LYS A 168 20.85 3.33 -13.96
N ARG A 169 20.51 4.54 -13.53
CA ARG A 169 20.72 5.05 -12.15
C ARG A 169 19.44 5.72 -11.68
N ILE A 170 19.00 5.41 -10.48
CA ILE A 170 17.84 6.08 -9.87
C ILE A 170 18.09 6.54 -8.44
N ALA A 171 17.43 7.61 -8.07
CA ALA A 171 17.30 8.05 -6.70
C ALA A 171 15.83 7.96 -6.27
N VAL A 172 15.54 7.23 -5.20
CA VAL A 172 14.23 7.19 -4.56
C VAL A 172 14.29 7.97 -3.26
N VAL A 173 13.51 9.04 -3.16
CA VAL A 173 13.48 9.90 -1.96
C VAL A 173 12.20 9.60 -1.18
N GLY A 174 12.37 9.07 0.02
CA GLY A 174 11.27 8.72 0.92
C GLY A 174 11.67 7.63 1.90
N ALA A 175 10.91 7.49 2.98
CA ALA A 175 11.18 6.51 4.04
C ALA A 175 9.99 5.56 4.30
N GLY A 176 8.90 5.70 3.55
CA GLY A 176 7.71 4.86 3.64
C GLY A 176 7.80 3.60 2.79
N TYR A 177 6.76 2.77 2.86
CA TYR A 177 6.69 1.49 2.14
C TYR A 177 6.84 1.66 0.62
N ILE A 178 6.27 2.72 0.01
CA ILE A 178 6.40 2.98 -1.43
C ILE A 178 7.87 3.17 -1.84
N ALA A 179 8.62 3.94 -1.04
CA ALA A 179 10.03 4.19 -1.31
C ALA A 179 10.86 2.90 -1.22
N VAL A 180 10.67 2.12 -0.14
CA VAL A 180 11.38 0.87 0.10
C VAL A 180 11.06 -0.17 -0.98
N GLU A 181 9.78 -0.32 -1.34
CA GLU A 181 9.33 -1.27 -2.36
C GLU A 181 9.90 -0.92 -3.74
N LEU A 182 9.78 0.34 -4.17
CA LEU A 182 10.29 0.77 -5.48
C LEU A 182 11.82 0.65 -5.55
N ALA A 183 12.54 1.09 -4.50
CA ALA A 183 13.98 0.97 -4.45
C ALA A 183 14.43 -0.51 -4.53
N GLY A 184 13.79 -1.40 -3.77
CA GLY A 184 14.07 -2.84 -3.82
C GLY A 184 13.81 -3.44 -5.19
N VAL A 185 12.67 -3.11 -5.82
CA VAL A 185 12.32 -3.59 -7.17
C VAL A 185 13.36 -3.19 -8.21
N PHE A 186 13.75 -1.93 -8.26
CA PHE A 186 14.74 -1.46 -9.25
C PHE A 186 16.12 -2.06 -8.98
N ASN A 187 16.54 -2.13 -7.72
CA ASN A 187 17.80 -2.79 -7.34
C ASN A 187 17.83 -4.26 -7.77
N GLY A 188 16.79 -5.04 -7.48
CA GLY A 188 16.66 -6.45 -7.87
C GLY A 188 16.65 -6.64 -9.39
N LEU A 189 16.14 -5.68 -10.15
CA LEU A 189 16.21 -5.66 -11.63
C LEU A 189 17.57 -5.20 -12.17
N GLY A 190 18.54 -4.85 -11.31
CA GLY A 190 19.89 -4.50 -11.69
C GLY A 190 20.14 -3.02 -12.02
N VAL A 191 19.24 -2.14 -11.60
CA VAL A 191 19.41 -0.68 -11.69
C VAL A 191 20.28 -0.20 -10.52
N ASP A 192 21.25 0.66 -10.79
CA ASP A 192 22.01 1.36 -9.74
C ASP A 192 21.05 2.27 -8.97
N THR A 193 20.72 1.85 -7.74
CA THR A 193 19.59 2.39 -6.98
C THR A 193 20.07 3.02 -5.66
N HIS A 194 19.67 4.26 -5.43
CA HIS A 194 19.93 5.01 -4.21
C HIS A 194 18.62 5.31 -3.48
N LEU A 195 18.53 4.93 -2.19
CA LEU A 195 17.38 5.22 -1.31
C LEU A 195 17.75 6.31 -0.32
N PHE A 196 17.08 7.46 -0.40
CA PHE A 196 17.31 8.62 0.47
C PHE A 196 16.23 8.72 1.53
N VAL A 197 16.60 8.57 2.81
CA VAL A 197 15.69 8.66 3.94
C VAL A 197 16.04 9.84 4.84
N ARG A 198 15.04 10.63 5.20
CA ARG A 198 15.23 11.88 5.98
C ARG A 198 15.77 11.66 7.38
N ARG A 199 15.60 10.49 7.96
CA ARG A 199 16.03 10.12 9.30
C ARG A 199 17.09 9.02 9.26
N ASP A 200 17.34 8.41 10.41
CA ASP A 200 18.30 7.34 10.63
C ASP A 200 17.96 6.02 9.93
N ARG A 201 16.65 5.77 9.66
CA ARG A 201 16.16 4.52 9.03
C ARG A 201 14.85 4.72 8.29
N PRO A 202 14.52 3.83 7.32
CA PRO A 202 13.19 3.77 6.70
C PRO A 202 12.16 3.14 7.66
N LEU A 203 10.89 3.08 7.27
CA LEU A 203 9.78 2.35 7.89
C LEU A 203 9.66 2.52 9.42
N ARG A 204 9.86 3.74 9.93
CA ARG A 204 9.91 4.04 11.37
C ARG A 204 8.66 3.71 12.16
N THR A 205 7.54 3.44 11.50
CA THR A 205 6.27 3.02 12.12
C THR A 205 6.14 1.50 12.25
N PHE A 206 7.09 0.75 11.69
CA PHE A 206 7.17 -0.71 11.82
C PHE A 206 8.05 -1.09 13.01
N ASP A 207 7.94 -2.36 13.43
CA ASP A 207 8.73 -2.86 14.55
C ASP A 207 10.23 -2.72 14.30
N LYS A 208 10.94 -2.26 15.33
CA LYS A 208 12.37 -1.88 15.21
C LYS A 208 13.25 -3.04 14.78
N ASP A 209 13.09 -4.22 15.38
CA ASP A 209 13.94 -5.38 15.07
C ASP A 209 13.75 -5.84 13.60
N ILE A 210 12.52 -5.76 13.11
CA ILE A 210 12.19 -6.06 11.72
C ILE A 210 12.88 -5.08 10.78
N VAL A 211 12.81 -3.78 11.09
CA VAL A 211 13.44 -2.74 10.27
C VAL A 211 14.96 -2.80 10.34
N ASP A 212 15.53 -3.07 11.52
CA ASP A 212 16.99 -3.24 11.67
C ASP A 212 17.50 -4.43 10.83
N THR A 213 16.72 -5.52 10.76
CA THR A 213 17.03 -6.66 9.88
C THR A 213 16.98 -6.26 8.41
N LEU A 214 15.94 -5.50 8.00
CA LEU A 214 15.87 -4.97 6.62
C LEU A 214 17.07 -4.07 6.29
N VAL A 215 17.43 -3.16 7.18
CA VAL A 215 18.56 -2.21 6.97
C VAL A 215 19.89 -2.98 6.84
N LYS A 216 20.06 -4.07 7.60
CA LYS A 216 21.23 -4.94 7.44
C LYS A 216 21.29 -5.52 6.02
N VAL A 217 20.18 -6.08 5.51
CA VAL A 217 20.12 -6.63 4.16
C VAL A 217 20.35 -5.53 3.12
N ILE A 218 19.72 -4.36 3.25
CA ILE A 218 19.95 -3.22 2.35
C ILE A 218 21.43 -2.83 2.28
N ASN A 219 22.14 -2.80 3.40
CA ASN A 219 23.56 -2.45 3.43
C ASN A 219 24.45 -3.51 2.78
N GLU A 220 24.02 -4.77 2.74
CA GLU A 220 24.76 -5.88 2.15
C GLU A 220 24.47 -6.06 0.65
N GLU A 221 23.23 -5.80 0.23
CA GLU A 221 22.72 -6.16 -1.10
C GLU A 221 22.23 -4.98 -1.94
N GLY A 222 22.12 -3.81 -1.34
CA GLY A 222 21.51 -2.62 -1.93
C GLY A 222 19.98 -2.58 -1.72
N PRO A 223 19.34 -1.46 -2.09
CA PRO A 223 19.89 -0.24 -2.71
C PRO A 223 20.87 0.50 -1.78
N THR A 224 21.69 1.40 -2.35
CA THR A 224 22.58 2.27 -1.55
C THR A 224 21.73 3.17 -0.64
N LEU A 225 21.83 2.97 0.68
CA LEU A 225 21.02 3.69 1.66
C LEU A 225 21.71 4.99 2.11
N HIS A 226 21.03 6.11 1.93
CA HIS A 226 21.46 7.43 2.41
C HIS A 226 20.54 7.87 3.56
N THR A 227 21.03 7.81 4.78
CA THR A 227 20.32 8.28 5.98
C THR A 227 20.55 9.76 6.23
N ASN A 228 19.68 10.39 7.04
CA ASN A 228 19.72 11.81 7.35
C ASN A 228 19.83 12.68 6.08
N ALA A 229 19.14 12.26 5.02
CA ALA A 229 19.20 12.84 3.70
C ALA A 229 18.00 13.76 3.48
N ILE A 230 18.22 15.07 3.60
CA ILE A 230 17.19 16.09 3.41
C ILE A 230 17.44 16.78 2.07
N PRO A 231 16.53 16.65 1.08
CA PRO A 231 16.63 17.33 -0.20
C PRO A 231 16.64 18.86 -0.02
N LYS A 232 17.58 19.53 -0.69
CA LYS A 232 17.69 20.98 -0.74
C LYS A 232 17.25 21.53 -2.08
N LYS A 233 17.71 20.92 -3.17
CA LYS A 233 17.31 21.25 -4.54
C LYS A 233 17.63 20.11 -5.50
N VAL A 234 17.05 20.18 -6.69
CA VAL A 234 17.34 19.30 -7.84
C VAL A 234 17.81 20.16 -9.01
N VAL A 235 18.88 19.72 -9.67
CA VAL A 235 19.44 20.41 -10.84
C VAL A 235 19.30 19.49 -12.05
N LYS A 236 18.70 20.01 -13.13
CA LYS A 236 18.65 19.34 -14.44
C LYS A 236 19.97 19.58 -15.17
N ASN A 237 20.64 18.51 -15.60
CA ASN A 237 21.90 18.57 -16.35
C ASN A 237 21.67 18.60 -17.87
N ALA A 238 22.72 18.95 -18.62
CA ALA A 238 22.65 19.06 -20.08
C ALA A 238 22.42 17.71 -20.79
N ASP A 239 22.75 16.60 -20.15
CA ASP A 239 22.57 15.22 -20.63
C ASP A 239 21.24 14.58 -20.21
N ASP A 240 20.30 15.40 -19.77
CA ASP A 240 19.00 15.00 -19.22
C ASP A 240 19.04 14.27 -17.86
N SER A 241 20.20 13.98 -17.29
CA SER A 241 20.31 13.50 -15.91
C SER A 241 19.89 14.59 -14.92
N VAL A 242 19.63 14.18 -13.66
CA VAL A 242 19.30 15.10 -12.58
C VAL A 242 20.24 14.92 -11.40
N THR A 243 20.67 16.01 -10.78
CA THR A 243 21.50 15.99 -9.58
C THR A 243 20.66 16.38 -8.37
N LEU A 244 20.49 15.46 -7.44
CA LEU A 244 19.90 15.71 -6.13
C LEU A 244 20.98 16.30 -5.21
N VAL A 245 20.74 17.48 -4.69
CA VAL A 245 21.59 18.17 -3.72
C VAL A 245 20.92 18.12 -2.36
N LEU A 246 21.61 17.64 -1.32
CA LEU A 246 21.13 17.58 0.05
C LEU A 246 21.52 18.83 0.85
N GLU A 247 20.86 19.05 1.99
CA GLU A 247 21.17 20.19 2.89
C GLU A 247 22.61 20.13 3.46
N ASP A 248 23.15 18.93 3.66
CA ASP A 248 24.50 18.70 4.16
C ASP A 248 25.61 18.80 3.08
N GLY A 249 25.22 19.12 1.85
CA GLY A 249 26.14 19.32 0.73
C GLY A 249 26.46 18.05 -0.07
N ARG A 250 25.96 16.86 0.32
CA ARG A 250 26.06 15.65 -0.52
C ARG A 250 25.29 15.85 -1.82
N GLU A 251 25.83 15.33 -2.91
CA GLU A 251 25.22 15.39 -4.24
C GLU A 251 25.20 13.99 -4.87
N THR A 252 24.14 13.69 -5.60
CA THR A 252 24.01 12.41 -6.34
C THR A 252 23.35 12.68 -7.69
N THR A 253 24.01 12.26 -8.78
CA THR A 253 23.51 12.41 -10.14
C THR A 253 22.94 11.09 -10.63
N VAL A 254 21.69 11.12 -11.09
CA VAL A 254 20.93 9.96 -11.55
C VAL A 254 20.16 10.25 -12.83
N ASP A 255 19.70 9.19 -13.49
CA ASP A 255 18.89 9.33 -14.72
C ASP A 255 17.42 9.54 -14.40
N LEU A 256 16.97 9.13 -13.20
CA LEU A 256 15.60 9.31 -12.74
C LEU A 256 15.57 9.56 -11.23
N LEU A 257 14.86 10.60 -10.82
CA LEU A 257 14.57 10.92 -9.41
C LEU A 257 13.10 10.63 -9.13
N ILE A 258 12.81 9.84 -8.08
CA ILE A 258 11.45 9.44 -7.69
C ILE A 258 11.12 10.01 -6.31
N TRP A 259 10.06 10.82 -6.24
CA TRP A 259 9.51 11.32 -5.00
C TRP A 259 8.52 10.31 -4.41
N ALA A 260 8.85 9.73 -3.27
CA ALA A 260 8.00 8.81 -2.51
C ALA A 260 7.87 9.26 -1.05
N ILE A 261 7.69 10.59 -0.86
CA ILE A 261 7.73 11.26 0.46
C ILE A 261 6.39 11.27 1.20
N GLY A 262 5.33 10.74 0.58
CA GLY A 262 3.99 10.67 1.15
C GLY A 262 2.90 10.89 0.13
N ARG A 263 1.65 10.91 0.62
CA ARG A 263 0.44 11.11 -0.18
C ARG A 263 -0.47 12.12 0.51
N LYS A 264 -1.23 12.89 -0.28
CA LYS A 264 -2.29 13.78 0.20
C LYS A 264 -3.66 13.35 -0.33
N PRO A 265 -4.78 13.66 0.37
CA PRO A 265 -6.11 13.31 -0.11
C PRO A 265 -6.49 14.05 -1.39
N LEU A 266 -7.35 13.45 -2.20
CA LEU A 266 -7.96 14.08 -3.38
C LEU A 266 -9.32 14.68 -3.00
N SER A 267 -9.32 15.74 -2.22
CA SER A 267 -10.49 16.45 -1.70
C SER A 267 -10.63 17.89 -2.24
N GLU A 268 -9.54 18.50 -2.69
CA GLU A 268 -9.45 19.93 -3.05
C GLU A 268 -10.43 20.37 -4.15
N ASN A 269 -10.68 19.53 -5.17
CA ASN A 269 -11.48 19.90 -6.36
C ASN A 269 -12.96 19.46 -6.28
N LEU A 270 -13.39 18.96 -5.13
CA LEU A 270 -14.75 18.44 -4.95
C LEU A 270 -15.78 19.53 -4.60
N ASN A 271 -15.36 20.76 -4.32
CA ASN A 271 -16.22 21.85 -3.81
C ASN A 271 -17.02 21.43 -2.57
N LEU A 272 -16.33 20.83 -1.59
CA LEU A 272 -16.94 20.25 -0.38
C LEU A 272 -17.72 21.28 0.45
N GLU A 273 -17.31 22.56 0.42
CA GLU A 273 -17.98 23.66 1.11
C GLU A 273 -19.44 23.82 0.65
N ALA A 274 -19.74 23.62 -0.64
CA ALA A 274 -21.10 23.72 -1.16
C ALA A 274 -22.03 22.63 -0.58
N ALA A 275 -21.45 21.51 -0.12
CA ALA A 275 -22.18 20.45 0.57
C ALA A 275 -22.10 20.55 2.10
N GLY A 276 -21.27 21.46 2.65
CA GLY A 276 -21.02 21.58 4.08
C GLY A 276 -20.14 20.48 4.66
N VAL A 277 -19.38 19.75 3.83
CA VAL A 277 -18.49 18.68 4.27
C VAL A 277 -17.17 19.28 4.77
N GLU A 278 -16.81 18.93 6.00
CA GLU A 278 -15.58 19.38 6.65
C GLU A 278 -14.37 18.54 6.24
N VAL A 279 -13.20 19.18 6.25
CA VAL A 279 -11.89 18.55 6.11
C VAL A 279 -10.97 18.95 7.27
N ASP A 280 -10.01 18.07 7.61
CA ASP A 280 -8.98 18.40 8.59
C ASP A 280 -7.92 19.36 7.99
N GLU A 281 -6.95 19.79 8.82
CA GLU A 281 -5.85 20.69 8.41
C GLU A 281 -4.97 20.12 7.29
N ARG A 282 -5.02 18.81 7.06
CA ARG A 282 -4.29 18.10 5.99
C ARG A 282 -5.16 17.79 4.78
N GLY A 283 -6.44 18.22 4.79
CA GLY A 283 -7.40 18.02 3.72
C GLY A 283 -8.12 16.65 3.73
N PHE A 284 -7.92 15.81 4.76
CA PHE A 284 -8.68 14.57 4.88
C PHE A 284 -10.10 14.84 5.34
N ILE A 285 -11.04 13.99 4.90
CA ILE A 285 -12.46 14.05 5.32
C ILE A 285 -12.62 13.16 6.57
N PRO A 286 -12.81 13.74 7.77
CA PRO A 286 -13.04 12.95 8.98
C PRO A 286 -14.32 12.13 8.88
N THR A 287 -14.30 10.91 9.38
CA THR A 287 -15.48 10.05 9.45
C THR A 287 -15.59 9.37 10.81
N ASP A 288 -16.82 9.06 11.22
CA ASP A 288 -17.06 8.18 12.35
C ASP A 288 -16.77 6.70 12.00
N LYS A 289 -17.06 5.77 12.92
CA LYS A 289 -16.84 4.33 12.68
C LYS A 289 -17.73 3.76 11.57
N TYR A 290 -18.85 4.43 11.28
CA TYR A 290 -19.81 4.04 10.25
C TYR A 290 -19.56 4.69 8.89
N GLN A 291 -18.45 5.39 8.72
CA GLN A 291 -18.07 6.14 7.51
C GLN A 291 -18.93 7.38 7.23
N ASN A 292 -19.73 7.84 8.21
CA ASN A 292 -20.46 9.12 8.07
C ASN A 292 -19.49 10.29 8.14
N THR A 293 -19.70 11.29 7.28
CA THR A 293 -19.11 12.62 7.44
C THR A 293 -19.93 13.44 8.45
N ASN A 294 -19.59 14.71 8.61
CA ASN A 294 -20.40 15.65 9.39
C ASN A 294 -21.74 16.00 8.73
N VAL A 295 -21.97 15.60 7.48
CA VAL A 295 -23.21 15.87 6.71
C VAL A 295 -23.99 14.58 6.51
N GLU A 296 -25.25 14.56 6.96
CA GLU A 296 -26.16 13.43 6.77
C GLU A 296 -26.37 13.14 5.27
N GLY A 297 -26.26 11.85 4.88
CA GLY A 297 -26.38 11.40 3.50
C GLY A 297 -25.06 11.45 2.73
N ILE A 298 -23.99 12.00 3.33
CA ILE A 298 -22.65 12.02 2.70
C ILE A 298 -21.67 11.17 3.52
N TYR A 299 -20.96 10.29 2.83
CA TYR A 299 -20.03 9.31 3.40
C TYR A 299 -18.66 9.43 2.75
N ALA A 300 -17.60 8.92 3.41
CA ALA A 300 -16.28 8.83 2.81
C ALA A 300 -15.57 7.52 3.19
N VAL A 301 -14.85 6.91 2.23
CA VAL A 301 -14.06 5.71 2.43
C VAL A 301 -12.69 5.79 1.72
N GLY A 302 -11.74 5.00 2.21
CA GLY A 302 -10.39 4.89 1.65
C GLY A 302 -9.48 6.06 2.01
N ASP A 303 -8.44 6.28 1.19
CA ASP A 303 -7.34 7.19 1.52
C ASP A 303 -7.78 8.62 1.78
N VAL A 304 -8.90 9.07 1.19
CA VAL A 304 -9.46 10.42 1.41
C VAL A 304 -9.84 10.68 2.87
N THR A 305 -10.03 9.63 3.68
CA THR A 305 -10.39 9.73 5.11
C THR A 305 -9.19 9.85 6.05
N GLY A 306 -7.95 9.66 5.56
CA GLY A 306 -6.75 9.69 6.39
C GLY A 306 -6.57 8.49 7.32
N ARG A 307 -7.42 7.47 7.22
CA ARG A 307 -7.30 6.21 7.97
C ARG A 307 -6.24 5.29 7.33
N LEU A 308 -6.34 3.98 7.48
CA LEU A 308 -5.41 3.03 6.87
C LEU A 308 -5.53 3.03 5.33
N ALA A 309 -4.49 3.51 4.65
CA ALA A 309 -4.41 3.60 3.19
C ALA A 309 -4.07 2.23 2.57
N LEU A 310 -5.00 1.29 2.65
CA LEU A 310 -4.88 -0.08 2.13
C LEU A 310 -6.10 -0.43 1.28
N THR A 311 -5.86 -1.00 0.10
CA THR A 311 -6.91 -1.42 -0.83
C THR A 311 -7.99 -2.29 -0.17
N PRO A 312 -7.67 -3.39 0.58
CA PRO A 312 -8.70 -4.21 1.20
C PRO A 312 -9.48 -3.48 2.31
N VAL A 313 -8.87 -2.49 2.96
CA VAL A 313 -9.55 -1.64 3.95
C VAL A 313 -10.61 -0.77 3.28
N ALA A 314 -10.28 -0.11 2.17
CA ALA A 314 -11.23 0.69 1.40
C ALA A 314 -12.38 -0.17 0.85
N VAL A 315 -12.09 -1.37 0.32
CA VAL A 315 -13.09 -2.36 -0.13
C VAL A 315 -14.01 -2.77 1.00
N ALA A 316 -13.45 -3.14 2.15
CA ALA A 316 -14.21 -3.62 3.30
C ALA A 316 -15.10 -2.52 3.90
N ALA A 317 -14.58 -1.29 4.03
CA ALA A 317 -15.34 -0.14 4.50
C ALA A 317 -16.50 0.19 3.55
N GLY A 318 -16.25 0.24 2.25
CA GLY A 318 -17.28 0.52 1.25
C GLY A 318 -18.37 -0.54 1.20
N ARG A 319 -18.03 -1.84 1.28
CA ARG A 319 -19.03 -2.92 1.33
C ARG A 319 -19.90 -2.85 2.58
N ARG A 320 -19.29 -2.63 3.77
CA ARG A 320 -20.03 -2.52 5.04
C ARG A 320 -20.93 -1.30 5.08
N LEU A 321 -20.50 -0.18 4.50
CA LEU A 321 -21.34 0.98 4.31
C LEU A 321 -22.61 0.61 3.52
N SER A 322 -22.47 -0.10 2.41
CA SER A 322 -23.61 -0.52 1.58
C SER A 322 -24.51 -1.54 2.29
N GLU A 323 -23.93 -2.48 3.07
CA GLU A 323 -24.71 -3.39 3.93
C GLU A 323 -25.58 -2.61 4.93
N ARG A 324 -24.98 -1.57 5.55
CA ARG A 324 -25.69 -0.74 6.52
C ARG A 324 -26.82 0.07 5.90
N LEU A 325 -26.55 0.70 4.76
CA LEU A 325 -27.51 1.61 4.12
C LEU A 325 -28.66 0.86 3.42
N PHE A 326 -28.40 -0.31 2.82
CA PHE A 326 -29.31 -0.94 1.88
C PHE A 326 -29.68 -2.40 2.21
N ASN A 327 -29.09 -2.98 3.28
CA ASN A 327 -29.37 -4.39 3.66
C ASN A 327 -29.84 -4.55 5.13
N ASN A 328 -30.44 -3.52 5.70
CA ASN A 328 -31.01 -3.56 7.06
C ASN A 328 -30.03 -4.03 8.15
N LYS A 329 -28.75 -3.65 8.04
CA LYS A 329 -27.70 -3.95 9.03
C LYS A 329 -27.17 -2.65 9.68
N PRO A 330 -27.97 -1.97 10.51
CA PRO A 330 -27.65 -0.61 10.98
C PRO A 330 -26.33 -0.51 11.76
N GLU A 331 -25.88 -1.60 12.37
CA GLU A 331 -24.62 -1.64 13.14
C GLU A 331 -23.41 -2.08 12.32
N GLU A 332 -23.58 -2.40 11.03
CA GLU A 332 -22.47 -2.88 10.21
C GLU A 332 -21.42 -1.77 9.98
N HIS A 333 -20.20 -2.05 10.36
CA HIS A 333 -19.05 -1.16 10.16
C HIS A 333 -17.74 -1.94 10.09
N LEU A 334 -16.68 -1.32 9.61
CA LEU A 334 -15.36 -1.92 9.60
C LEU A 334 -14.67 -1.71 10.95
N ASP A 335 -14.23 -2.81 11.57
CA ASP A 335 -13.29 -2.76 12.66
C ASP A 335 -11.85 -2.64 12.11
N TYR A 336 -11.21 -1.51 12.40
CA TYR A 336 -9.86 -1.18 11.95
C TYR A 336 -8.74 -1.74 12.84
N THR A 337 -9.08 -2.52 13.88
CA THR A 337 -8.07 -3.12 14.76
C THR A 337 -7.42 -4.34 14.11
N ASN A 338 -6.14 -4.55 14.38
CA ASN A 338 -5.36 -5.72 13.93
C ASN A 338 -5.45 -5.98 12.41
N VAL A 339 -5.43 -4.92 11.61
CA VAL A 339 -5.34 -5.04 10.15
C VAL A 339 -3.91 -5.44 9.79
N ALA A 340 -3.78 -6.63 9.19
CA ALA A 340 -2.49 -7.10 8.68
C ALA A 340 -2.03 -6.26 7.48
N THR A 341 -0.73 -6.04 7.39
CA THR A 341 -0.10 -5.33 6.27
C THR A 341 1.19 -6.01 5.85
N VAL A 342 1.53 -5.85 4.58
CA VAL A 342 2.79 -6.33 4.00
C VAL A 342 3.51 -5.17 3.32
N VAL A 343 4.82 -5.07 3.54
CA VAL A 343 5.72 -4.29 2.70
C VAL A 343 6.48 -5.27 1.80
N PHE A 344 6.31 -5.11 0.49
CA PHE A 344 6.98 -5.94 -0.52
C PHE A 344 8.41 -5.46 -0.75
N SER A 345 9.16 -5.41 0.36
CA SER A 345 10.61 -5.19 0.38
C SER A 345 11.38 -6.44 -0.04
N HIS A 346 12.70 -6.39 0.03
CA HIS A 346 13.62 -7.48 -0.25
C HIS A 346 14.51 -7.70 0.99
N PRO A 347 14.16 -8.72 1.83
CA PRO A 347 12.98 -9.58 1.83
C PRO A 347 11.70 -8.89 2.30
N ALA A 348 10.54 -9.54 2.07
CA ALA A 348 9.24 -9.01 2.42
C ALA A 348 9.02 -8.92 3.93
N ILE A 349 8.29 -7.88 4.37
CA ILE A 349 7.88 -7.68 5.76
C ILE A 349 6.37 -7.89 5.89
N GLY A 350 5.96 -8.63 6.93
CA GLY A 350 4.57 -8.72 7.35
C GLY A 350 4.39 -8.20 8.78
N SER A 351 3.28 -7.52 9.05
CA SER A 351 3.04 -6.89 10.35
C SER A 351 1.55 -6.91 10.71
N ILE A 352 1.25 -7.23 11.97
CA ILE A 352 -0.10 -7.18 12.54
C ILE A 352 -0.01 -6.63 13.95
N GLY A 353 -0.91 -5.71 14.32
CA GLY A 353 -1.07 -5.22 15.69
C GLY A 353 0.04 -4.28 16.15
N TYR A 354 0.33 -4.31 17.44
CA TYR A 354 1.27 -3.41 18.09
C TYR A 354 2.73 -3.81 17.82
N THR A 355 3.60 -2.83 17.55
CA THR A 355 5.05 -3.02 17.69
C THR A 355 5.43 -3.12 19.17
N GLU A 356 6.62 -3.66 19.49
CA GLU A 356 7.11 -3.74 20.87
C GLU A 356 7.10 -2.37 21.56
N GLU A 357 7.61 -1.32 20.88
CA GLU A 357 7.63 0.05 21.41
C GLU A 357 6.23 0.59 21.70
N GLN A 358 5.27 0.32 20.79
CA GLN A 358 3.87 0.74 20.97
C GLN A 358 3.20 0.00 22.12
N ALA A 359 3.43 -1.32 22.22
CA ALA A 359 2.87 -2.16 23.28
C ALA A 359 3.39 -1.74 24.66
N ILE A 360 4.69 -1.52 24.80
CA ILE A 360 5.30 -1.05 26.05
C ILE A 360 4.74 0.32 26.45
N LYS A 361 4.61 1.23 25.49
CA LYS A 361 4.08 2.57 25.75
C LYS A 361 2.62 2.54 26.21
N GLU A 362 1.81 1.65 25.63
CA GLU A 362 0.37 1.59 25.89
C GLU A 362 0.03 0.81 27.16
N PHE A 363 0.76 -0.31 27.42
CA PHE A 363 0.37 -1.27 28.44
C PHE A 363 1.39 -1.39 29.60
N GLY A 364 2.57 -0.80 29.49
CA GLY A 364 3.69 -0.96 30.43
C GLY A 364 4.54 -2.20 30.11
N GLU A 365 5.86 -2.08 30.30
CA GLU A 365 6.83 -3.15 29.99
C GLU A 365 6.57 -4.44 30.76
N GLU A 366 6.14 -4.31 32.03
CA GLU A 366 5.84 -5.40 32.93
C GLU A 366 4.66 -6.30 32.49
N ASN A 367 3.80 -5.77 31.60
CA ASN A 367 2.64 -6.49 31.07
C ASN A 367 2.91 -7.12 29.70
N ILE A 368 4.09 -6.88 29.13
CA ILE A 368 4.44 -7.32 27.77
C ILE A 368 5.48 -8.43 27.84
N LYS A 369 5.26 -9.49 27.06
CA LYS A 369 6.26 -10.52 26.81
C LYS A 369 6.50 -10.64 25.32
N VAL A 370 7.79 -10.71 24.93
CA VAL A 370 8.22 -10.73 23.53
C VAL A 370 8.94 -12.04 23.24
N TYR A 371 8.54 -12.67 22.15
CA TYR A 371 9.17 -13.88 21.63
C TYR A 371 9.80 -13.57 20.28
N LYS A 372 11.02 -14.08 20.06
CA LYS A 372 11.81 -13.79 18.85
C LYS A 372 12.42 -15.09 18.31
N SER A 373 12.41 -15.23 16.98
CA SER A 373 13.14 -16.27 16.26
C SER A 373 13.92 -15.66 15.12
N SER A 374 15.18 -16.08 14.97
CA SER A 374 16.06 -15.66 13.87
C SER A 374 16.71 -16.89 13.25
N PHE A 375 16.52 -17.07 11.95
CA PHE A 375 17.00 -18.24 11.23
C PHE A 375 17.28 -17.92 9.76
N THR A 376 17.93 -18.87 9.07
CA THR A 376 18.09 -18.83 7.62
C THR A 376 17.09 -19.81 6.99
N PRO A 377 16.18 -19.36 6.13
CA PRO A 377 15.23 -20.24 5.46
C PRO A 377 15.94 -21.31 4.64
N MET A 378 15.40 -22.53 4.58
CA MET A 378 15.99 -23.62 3.80
C MET A 378 16.26 -23.24 2.34
N TYR A 379 15.43 -22.36 1.78
CA TYR A 379 15.59 -21.82 0.42
C TYR A 379 16.96 -21.18 0.17
N SER A 380 17.54 -20.52 1.16
CA SER A 380 18.85 -19.88 1.06
C SER A 380 19.94 -20.55 1.92
N ALA A 381 19.58 -21.51 2.78
CA ALA A 381 20.51 -22.09 3.74
C ALA A 381 21.67 -22.87 3.11
N ILE A 382 21.44 -23.48 1.93
CA ILE A 382 22.45 -24.24 1.19
C ILE A 382 23.27 -23.37 0.20
N THR A 383 22.94 -22.08 0.11
CA THR A 383 23.55 -21.17 -0.85
C THR A 383 24.62 -20.31 -0.19
N SER A 384 25.51 -19.77 -1.02
CA SER A 384 26.50 -18.78 -0.58
C SER A 384 25.86 -17.46 -0.09
N HIS A 385 24.63 -17.17 -0.58
CA HIS A 385 23.84 -16.00 -0.21
C HIS A 385 22.73 -16.40 0.77
N ARG A 386 22.97 -16.16 2.07
CA ARG A 386 22.04 -16.55 3.15
C ARG A 386 21.15 -15.38 3.57
N GLN A 387 19.97 -15.30 2.99
CA GLN A 387 18.99 -14.28 3.37
C GLN A 387 18.46 -14.53 4.80
N PRO A 388 18.49 -13.56 5.71
CA PRO A 388 17.97 -13.72 7.06
C PRO A 388 16.45 -13.77 7.08
N CYS A 389 15.90 -14.54 8.00
CA CYS A 389 14.49 -14.48 8.40
C CYS A 389 14.43 -14.16 9.89
N PHE A 390 13.55 -13.22 10.26
CA PHE A 390 13.34 -12.85 11.65
C PHE A 390 11.84 -12.72 11.92
N MET A 391 11.39 -13.35 13.02
CA MET A 391 9.99 -13.37 13.41
C MET A 391 9.83 -12.97 14.87
N LYS A 392 8.73 -12.30 15.19
CA LYS A 392 8.47 -11.72 16.51
C LYS A 392 7.01 -11.80 16.87
N LEU A 393 6.73 -12.25 18.09
CA LEU A 393 5.43 -12.20 18.74
C LEU A 393 5.49 -11.28 19.95
N ILE A 394 4.41 -10.52 20.14
CA ILE A 394 4.23 -9.63 21.29
C ILE A 394 2.93 -10.04 21.96
N THR A 395 3.00 -10.34 23.26
CA THR A 395 1.86 -10.81 24.05
C THR A 395 1.58 -9.88 25.22
N LEU A 396 0.33 -9.87 25.68
CA LEU A 396 -0.16 -9.01 26.75
C LEU A 396 -0.73 -9.81 27.90
N GLY A 397 -0.29 -9.45 29.12
CA GLY A 397 -0.82 -9.90 30.39
C GLY A 397 -0.52 -11.38 30.70
N GLU A 398 -1.02 -11.88 31.85
CA GLU A 398 -0.83 -13.27 32.29
C GLU A 398 -1.39 -14.33 31.33
N GLY A 399 -2.48 -13.96 30.59
CA GLY A 399 -3.07 -14.84 29.57
C GLY A 399 -2.31 -14.85 28.26
N GLU A 400 -1.26 -14.07 28.12
CA GLU A 400 -0.40 -13.97 26.95
C GLU A 400 -1.19 -13.80 25.62
N LYS A 401 -2.21 -12.92 25.62
CA LYS A 401 -2.95 -12.60 24.38
C LYS A 401 -1.99 -12.04 23.35
N VAL A 402 -1.97 -12.61 22.15
CA VAL A 402 -1.14 -12.10 21.06
C VAL A 402 -1.71 -10.77 20.55
N ILE A 403 -0.96 -9.69 20.73
CA ILE A 403 -1.31 -8.33 20.35
C ILE A 403 -0.44 -7.77 19.22
N GLY A 404 0.68 -8.42 18.91
CA GLY A 404 1.55 -8.08 17.80
C GLY A 404 2.21 -9.31 17.21
N LEU A 405 2.31 -9.34 15.88
CA LEU A 405 3.02 -10.37 15.13
C LEU A 405 3.71 -9.72 13.93
N HIS A 406 5.02 -9.88 13.87
CA HIS A 406 5.85 -9.25 12.86
C HIS A 406 6.86 -10.26 12.31
N GLY A 407 7.13 -10.16 11.01
CA GLY A 407 8.14 -10.99 10.37
C GLY A 407 8.79 -10.29 9.19
N ILE A 408 10.02 -10.69 8.90
CA ILE A 408 10.75 -10.35 7.68
C ILE A 408 11.42 -11.62 7.17
N GLY A 409 11.31 -11.90 5.88
CA GLY A 409 11.94 -13.06 5.26
C GLY A 409 11.09 -13.71 4.19
N TYR A 410 11.63 -14.79 3.64
CA TYR A 410 10.99 -15.57 2.58
C TYR A 410 9.61 -16.11 3.01
N GLY A 411 8.58 -15.81 2.20
CA GLY A 411 7.21 -16.29 2.39
C GLY A 411 6.39 -15.57 3.48
N VAL A 412 6.97 -14.57 4.18
CA VAL A 412 6.27 -13.82 5.22
C VAL A 412 5.04 -13.09 4.65
N ASP A 413 5.13 -12.60 3.42
CA ASP A 413 4.04 -11.91 2.72
C ASP A 413 2.78 -12.79 2.54
N GLU A 414 2.95 -14.09 2.38
CA GLU A 414 1.83 -15.01 2.17
C GLU A 414 1.32 -15.61 3.50
N MET A 415 2.22 -15.94 4.45
CA MET A 415 1.81 -16.60 5.71
C MET A 415 1.06 -15.67 6.68
N ILE A 416 1.35 -14.35 6.65
CA ILE A 416 0.84 -13.38 7.63
C ILE A 416 -0.70 -13.32 7.66
N GLN A 417 -1.36 -13.55 6.52
CA GLN A 417 -2.82 -13.52 6.42
C GLN A 417 -3.49 -14.59 7.30
N GLY A 418 -2.91 -15.79 7.39
CA GLY A 418 -3.44 -16.86 8.24
C GLY A 418 -3.36 -16.52 9.72
N PHE A 419 -2.22 -15.97 10.16
CA PHE A 419 -2.04 -15.51 11.55
C PHE A 419 -2.93 -14.32 11.91
N ALA A 420 -3.25 -13.45 10.95
CA ALA A 420 -4.20 -12.35 11.15
C ALA A 420 -5.59 -12.85 11.58
N VAL A 421 -6.04 -13.98 11.03
CA VAL A 421 -7.32 -14.60 11.42
C VAL A 421 -7.27 -15.03 12.88
N ALA A 422 -6.22 -15.73 13.32
CA ALA A 422 -6.05 -16.17 14.70
C ALA A 422 -6.01 -14.98 15.68
N ILE A 423 -5.23 -13.95 15.38
CA ILE A 423 -5.12 -12.74 16.21
C ILE A 423 -6.47 -12.01 16.28
N LYS A 424 -7.20 -11.91 15.18
CA LYS A 424 -8.54 -11.31 15.17
C LYS A 424 -9.55 -12.07 16.01
N MET A 425 -9.39 -13.38 16.15
CA MET A 425 -10.17 -14.25 17.05
C MET A 425 -9.73 -14.15 18.52
N GLY A 426 -8.65 -13.42 18.81
CA GLY A 426 -8.15 -13.23 20.17
C GLY A 426 -7.21 -14.35 20.65
N ALA A 427 -6.49 -15.01 19.74
CA ALA A 427 -5.56 -16.07 20.05
C ALA A 427 -4.51 -15.67 21.10
N THR A 428 -4.14 -16.62 21.95
CA THR A 428 -3.11 -16.51 22.98
C THR A 428 -1.83 -17.23 22.54
N LYS A 429 -0.73 -16.99 23.24
CA LYS A 429 0.52 -17.75 23.05
C LYS A 429 0.29 -19.26 23.22
N ARG A 430 -0.56 -19.66 24.17
CA ARG A 430 -0.94 -21.05 24.38
C ARG A 430 -1.63 -21.67 23.16
N ASP A 431 -2.45 -20.91 22.42
CA ASP A 431 -3.08 -21.41 21.20
C ASP A 431 -2.05 -21.65 20.10
N PHE A 432 -1.05 -20.77 19.99
CA PHE A 432 0.09 -20.96 19.10
C PHE A 432 0.90 -22.20 19.51
N ASP A 433 1.26 -22.37 20.79
CA ASP A 433 2.03 -23.51 21.30
C ASP A 433 1.32 -24.86 21.15
N ASN A 434 0.00 -24.88 21.20
CA ASN A 434 -0.80 -26.08 21.04
C ASN A 434 -1.04 -26.43 19.56
N THR A 435 -0.69 -25.52 18.65
CA THR A 435 -0.82 -25.77 17.20
C THR A 435 0.37 -26.58 16.72
N VAL A 436 0.10 -27.76 16.14
CA VAL A 436 1.17 -28.60 15.56
C VAL A 436 1.77 -27.87 14.34
N ALA A 437 3.08 -27.71 14.36
CA ALA A 437 3.83 -27.06 13.30
C ALA A 437 3.79 -27.86 11.99
N ILE A 438 3.83 -27.15 10.88
CA ILE A 438 4.04 -27.75 9.55
C ILE A 438 5.54 -27.71 9.26
N HIS A 439 6.21 -28.87 9.33
CA HIS A 439 7.64 -28.98 9.05
C HIS A 439 7.91 -29.57 7.67
N PRO A 440 8.88 -29.04 6.88
CA PRO A 440 9.68 -27.84 7.17
C PRO A 440 9.08 -26.58 6.49
N THR A 441 8.69 -25.58 7.27
CA THR A 441 8.20 -24.28 6.75
C THR A 441 8.73 -23.13 7.59
N GLY A 442 8.83 -21.93 7.02
CA GLY A 442 9.16 -20.73 7.81
C GLY A 442 8.06 -20.36 8.81
N SER A 443 6.79 -20.66 8.51
CA SER A 443 5.66 -20.34 9.40
C SER A 443 5.65 -21.10 10.71
N GLU A 444 6.32 -22.28 10.79
CA GLU A 444 6.42 -23.05 12.03
C GLU A 444 7.09 -22.28 13.16
N GLU A 445 7.97 -21.32 12.83
CA GLU A 445 8.66 -20.50 13.81
C GLU A 445 7.68 -19.69 14.69
N PHE A 446 6.56 -19.24 14.14
CA PHE A 446 5.55 -18.53 14.93
C PHE A 446 4.86 -19.42 15.98
N VAL A 447 4.79 -20.73 15.78
CA VAL A 447 4.13 -21.66 16.71
C VAL A 447 5.13 -22.46 17.56
N THR A 448 6.43 -22.33 17.31
CA THR A 448 7.49 -23.02 18.06
C THR A 448 8.34 -22.12 18.96
N MET A 449 8.15 -20.79 18.91
CA MET A 449 8.87 -19.82 19.75
C MET A 449 8.71 -20.12 21.26
N ARG A 450 9.82 -20.00 22.02
CA ARG A 450 9.88 -20.22 23.47
C ARG A 450 10.50 -19.01 24.17
#